data_947293d7c9f325c022c30e98a0453bd0
#
_entry.id   947293d7c9f325c022c30e98a0453bd0
#
_cell.length_a   1.000
_cell.length_b   1.000
_cell.length_c   1.000
_cell.angle_alpha   90.00
_cell.angle_beta   90.00
_cell.angle_gamma   90.00
#
_symmetry.space_group_name_H-M   'P 1'
#
loop_
_entity.id
_entity.type
_entity.pdbx_description
1 polymer ?
#
loop_
_entity_poly.entity_id
_entity_poly.type
_entity_poly.pdbx_seq_one_letter_code
_entity_poly.pdbx_strand_id
1 'polypeptide(L)'
;METAPGTRGAYPQMKGCVKMEKLKICGGSRLSGTLRVHGAKNAALPILAASLLPGECVLHNCPRLTDVEAACNILAQLGASAHREGESVVVSGGGDCCCCIPDELMRRMRSSIVFLGAIIAKCGWARISLPGGCELGPRPIDLHLAALERLGVEIGEDHGYLDCRVRDRLHGGIVTLPFPSVGATENVMIAAALAEGETVIRNAAREPE
;
A
#
# COMPACT_ATOMS: atom_id res chain seq x y z
N MET A 1 16.23 -50.67 13.97
CA MET A 1 17.05 -49.53 13.47
C MET A 1 16.68 -48.31 14.29
N GLU A 2 17.55 -48.03 15.24
CA GLU A 2 17.35 -47.04 16.31
C GLU A 2 17.55 -45.62 15.83
N THR A 3 16.60 -44.77 16.15
CA THR A 3 16.72 -43.31 15.96
C THR A 3 17.36 -42.72 17.23
N ALA A 4 18.52 -42.12 17.07
CA ALA A 4 19.24 -41.45 18.15
C ALA A 4 18.47 -40.18 18.61
N PRO A 5 18.38 -39.90 19.93
CA PRO A 5 17.76 -38.72 20.49
C PRO A 5 18.72 -37.51 20.40
N GLY A 6 18.28 -36.45 19.74
CA GLY A 6 18.98 -35.18 19.72
C GLY A 6 18.93 -34.48 21.08
N THR A 7 20.05 -34.36 21.74
CA THR A 7 20.27 -33.64 22.98
C THR A 7 20.06 -32.14 22.78
N ARG A 8 18.99 -31.60 23.37
CA ARG A 8 18.78 -30.15 23.53
C ARG A 8 19.70 -29.65 24.64
N GLY A 9 20.82 -29.03 24.28
CA GLY A 9 21.66 -28.31 25.20
C GLY A 9 20.95 -27.05 25.70
N ALA A 10 20.66 -27.00 27.01
CA ALA A 10 20.17 -25.79 27.65
C ALA A 10 21.33 -24.80 27.80
N TYR A 11 21.21 -23.62 27.21
CA TYR A 11 22.14 -22.51 27.44
C TYR A 11 21.77 -21.77 28.73
N PRO A 12 22.73 -21.39 29.58
CA PRO A 12 22.49 -20.64 30.81
C PRO A 12 21.94 -19.24 30.47
N GLN A 13 20.89 -18.85 31.17
CA GLN A 13 20.29 -17.51 31.06
C GLN A 13 21.21 -16.47 31.69
N MET A 14 21.89 -15.66 30.91
CA MET A 14 22.55 -14.45 31.38
C MET A 14 21.55 -13.34 31.63
N LYS A 15 21.43 -12.87 32.86
CA LYS A 15 20.66 -11.69 33.24
C LYS A 15 21.32 -10.46 32.62
N GLY A 16 20.60 -9.74 31.76
CA GLY A 16 21.02 -8.44 31.24
C GLY A 16 21.47 -8.40 29.76
N CYS A 17 21.33 -9.48 29.00
CA CYS A 17 21.66 -9.48 27.56
C CYS A 17 20.44 -9.07 26.71
N VAL A 18 20.61 -8.05 25.88
CA VAL A 18 19.67 -7.72 24.81
C VAL A 18 19.48 -8.98 23.98
N LYS A 19 18.25 -9.48 23.89
CA LYS A 19 17.90 -10.69 23.14
C LYS A 19 18.08 -10.40 21.64
N MET A 20 19.28 -10.67 21.12
CA MET A 20 19.53 -10.59 19.68
C MET A 20 18.79 -11.74 19.00
N GLU A 21 17.82 -11.42 18.19
CA GLU A 21 17.19 -12.40 17.31
C GLU A 21 18.21 -12.88 16.27
N LYS A 22 18.41 -14.19 16.22
CA LYS A 22 19.34 -14.81 15.27
C LYS A 22 18.57 -15.75 14.36
N LEU A 23 18.71 -15.57 13.07
CA LEU A 23 18.24 -16.51 12.08
C LEU A 23 19.35 -17.53 11.79
N LYS A 24 19.10 -18.82 12.09
CA LYS A 24 20.00 -19.92 11.75
C LYS A 24 19.48 -20.65 10.54
N ILE A 25 20.21 -20.62 9.44
CA ILE A 25 19.87 -21.30 8.19
C ILE A 25 20.79 -22.49 8.03
N CYS A 26 20.21 -23.69 7.89
CA CYS A 26 20.93 -24.91 7.55
C CYS A 26 20.55 -25.27 6.09
N GLY A 27 21.50 -25.10 5.19
CA GLY A 27 21.34 -25.43 3.78
C GLY A 27 21.63 -26.91 3.47
N GLY A 28 21.66 -27.26 2.18
CA GLY A 28 22.04 -28.57 1.70
C GLY A 28 20.92 -29.57 1.46
N SER A 29 19.67 -29.24 1.85
CA SER A 29 18.52 -30.08 1.56
C SER A 29 18.06 -29.89 0.11
N ARG A 30 17.88 -31.01 -0.62
CA ARG A 30 17.29 -30.96 -1.95
C ARG A 30 15.79 -30.76 -1.83
N LEU A 31 15.28 -29.69 -2.43
CA LEU A 31 13.85 -29.40 -2.48
C LEU A 31 13.20 -30.10 -3.68
N SER A 32 12.04 -30.73 -3.46
CA SER A 32 11.23 -31.35 -4.49
C SER A 32 9.76 -31.24 -4.09
N GLY A 33 8.91 -30.86 -5.04
CA GLY A 33 7.47 -30.71 -4.80
C GLY A 33 6.84 -29.71 -5.77
N THR A 34 5.53 -29.54 -5.59
CA THR A 34 4.73 -28.56 -6.35
C THR A 34 4.20 -27.50 -5.38
N LEU A 35 4.38 -26.23 -5.72
CA LEU A 35 3.87 -25.11 -4.98
C LEU A 35 2.92 -24.27 -5.86
N ARG A 36 1.72 -23.99 -5.34
CA ARG A 36 0.84 -23.00 -5.97
C ARG A 36 1.25 -21.60 -5.51
N VAL A 37 1.56 -20.73 -6.45
CA VAL A 37 1.87 -19.32 -6.17
C VAL A 37 0.58 -18.54 -5.99
N HIS A 38 0.47 -17.83 -4.88
CA HIS A 38 -0.64 -16.90 -4.61
C HIS A 38 -0.42 -15.55 -5.31
N GLY A 39 -1.48 -14.71 -5.33
CA GLY A 39 -1.40 -13.36 -5.85
C GLY A 39 -0.34 -12.51 -5.12
N ALA A 40 0.21 -11.54 -5.83
CA ALA A 40 1.27 -10.68 -5.32
C ALA A 40 0.71 -9.59 -4.39
N LYS A 41 1.41 -9.31 -3.28
CA LYS A 41 1.08 -8.21 -2.36
C LYS A 41 1.09 -6.87 -3.09
N ASN A 42 2.14 -6.63 -3.86
CA ASN A 42 2.35 -5.35 -4.52
C ASN A 42 1.30 -5.07 -5.61
N ALA A 43 0.74 -6.10 -6.23
CA ALA A 43 -0.41 -5.95 -7.12
C ALA A 43 -1.73 -5.71 -6.34
N ALA A 44 -1.93 -6.45 -5.24
CA ALA A 44 -3.19 -6.37 -4.49
C ALA A 44 -3.43 -4.98 -3.87
N LEU A 45 -2.39 -4.32 -3.35
CA LEU A 45 -2.55 -3.06 -2.63
C LEU A 45 -2.99 -1.88 -3.52
N PRO A 46 -2.37 -1.61 -4.68
CA PRO A 46 -2.84 -0.54 -5.56
C PRO A 46 -4.21 -0.84 -6.18
N ILE A 47 -4.53 -2.12 -6.46
CA ILE A 47 -5.86 -2.50 -6.95
C ILE A 47 -6.92 -2.25 -5.86
N LEU A 48 -6.63 -2.58 -4.59
CA LEU A 48 -7.50 -2.25 -3.47
C LEU A 48 -7.68 -0.74 -3.30
N ALA A 49 -6.63 0.06 -3.47
CA ALA A 49 -6.76 1.51 -3.45
C ALA A 49 -7.64 2.01 -4.60
N ALA A 50 -7.43 1.50 -5.82
CA ALA A 50 -8.24 1.84 -7.00
C ALA A 50 -9.71 1.41 -6.85
N SER A 51 -10.00 0.34 -6.09
CA SER A 51 -11.37 -0.12 -5.84
C SER A 51 -12.22 0.85 -4.98
N LEU A 52 -11.61 1.91 -4.43
CA LEU A 52 -12.33 3.02 -3.82
C LEU A 52 -13.10 3.85 -4.86
N LEU A 53 -12.67 3.86 -6.11
CA LEU A 53 -13.35 4.51 -7.22
C LEU A 53 -14.73 3.86 -7.45
N PRO A 54 -15.64 4.47 -8.24
CA PRO A 54 -17.01 4.00 -8.35
C PRO A 54 -17.17 2.56 -8.82
N GLY A 55 -18.09 1.82 -8.18
CA GLY A 55 -18.50 0.48 -8.57
C GLY A 55 -18.23 -0.60 -7.53
N GLU A 56 -18.57 -1.83 -7.90
CA GLU A 56 -18.21 -3.06 -7.18
C GLU A 56 -16.97 -3.67 -7.83
N CYS A 57 -16.05 -4.11 -7.02
CA CYS A 57 -14.80 -4.73 -7.46
C CYS A 57 -14.61 -6.06 -6.73
N VAL A 58 -14.31 -7.12 -7.47
CA VAL A 58 -13.97 -8.44 -6.93
C VAL A 58 -12.53 -8.77 -7.32
N LEU A 59 -11.64 -8.80 -6.33
CA LEU A 59 -10.25 -9.19 -6.52
C LEU A 59 -10.12 -10.69 -6.26
N HIS A 60 -9.91 -11.48 -7.33
CA HIS A 60 -9.64 -12.90 -7.22
C HIS A 60 -8.18 -13.19 -6.87
N ASN A 61 -7.93 -14.35 -6.27
CA ASN A 61 -6.59 -14.79 -5.87
C ASN A 61 -5.84 -13.76 -5.01
N CYS A 62 -6.56 -13.05 -4.13
CA CYS A 62 -6.01 -12.03 -3.27
C CYS A 62 -5.26 -12.67 -2.08
N PRO A 63 -3.97 -12.38 -1.87
CA PRO A 63 -3.17 -13.04 -0.85
C PRO A 63 -3.69 -12.73 0.57
N ARG A 64 -3.50 -13.69 1.49
CA ARG A 64 -3.83 -13.52 2.91
C ARG A 64 -2.64 -12.92 3.65
N LEU A 65 -2.57 -11.60 3.67
CA LEU A 65 -1.49 -10.83 4.26
C LEU A 65 -2.04 -9.73 5.16
N THR A 66 -1.30 -9.40 6.19
CA THR A 66 -1.66 -8.30 7.13
C THR A 66 -1.80 -6.95 6.42
N ASP A 67 -1.00 -6.69 5.38
CA ASP A 67 -1.12 -5.47 4.58
C ASP A 67 -2.44 -5.41 3.79
N VAL A 68 -2.93 -6.55 3.30
CA VAL A 68 -4.24 -6.63 2.62
C VAL A 68 -5.38 -6.38 3.62
N GLU A 69 -5.28 -6.92 4.83
CA GLU A 69 -6.25 -6.65 5.90
C GLU A 69 -6.23 -5.17 6.31
N ALA A 70 -5.04 -4.57 6.42
CA ALA A 70 -4.89 -3.15 6.69
C ALA A 70 -5.51 -2.29 5.57
N ALA A 71 -5.32 -2.67 4.31
CA ALA A 71 -5.94 -2.00 3.16
C ALA A 71 -7.47 -2.08 3.20
N CYS A 72 -8.04 -3.25 3.54
CA CYS A 72 -9.48 -3.40 3.73
C CYS A 72 -10.00 -2.52 4.87
N ASN A 73 -9.26 -2.39 5.98
CA ASN A 73 -9.63 -1.51 7.08
C ASN A 73 -9.58 -0.01 6.67
N ILE A 74 -8.60 0.37 5.84
CA ILE A 74 -8.54 1.73 5.26
C ILE A 74 -9.78 1.97 4.38
N LEU A 75 -10.12 1.03 3.51
CA LEU A 75 -11.32 1.12 2.66
C LEU A 75 -12.60 1.27 3.48
N ALA A 76 -12.74 0.48 4.55
CA ALA A 76 -13.88 0.58 5.46
C ALA A 76 -13.94 1.95 6.15
N GLN A 77 -12.81 2.50 6.59
CA GLN A 77 -12.72 3.85 7.16
C GLN A 77 -13.10 4.93 6.14
N LEU A 78 -12.77 4.71 4.87
CA LEU A 78 -13.12 5.62 3.78
C LEU A 78 -14.58 5.46 3.29
N GLY A 79 -15.39 4.63 3.95
CA GLY A 79 -16.81 4.45 3.66
C GLY A 79 -17.12 3.37 2.60
N ALA A 80 -16.13 2.58 2.18
CA ALA A 80 -16.36 1.41 1.33
C ALA A 80 -16.62 0.17 2.18
N SER A 81 -17.43 -0.77 1.68
CA SER A 81 -17.49 -2.12 2.24
C SER A 81 -16.37 -2.95 1.63
N ALA A 82 -15.55 -3.57 2.45
CA ALA A 82 -14.49 -4.45 2.01
C ALA A 82 -14.48 -5.73 2.85
N HIS A 83 -14.70 -6.88 2.24
CA HIS A 83 -14.72 -8.16 2.95
C HIS A 83 -14.13 -9.28 2.10
N ARG A 84 -13.69 -10.32 2.77
CA ARG A 84 -13.09 -11.49 2.12
C ARG A 84 -14.11 -12.59 1.91
N GLU A 85 -14.13 -13.13 0.70
CA GLU A 85 -14.87 -14.32 0.31
C GLU A 85 -13.90 -15.36 -0.25
N GLY A 86 -13.58 -16.38 0.56
CA GLY A 86 -12.60 -17.41 0.17
C GLY A 86 -11.22 -16.85 -0.16
N GLU A 87 -10.78 -16.98 -1.41
CA GLU A 87 -9.53 -16.41 -1.93
C GLU A 87 -9.72 -15.03 -2.56
N SER A 88 -10.94 -14.50 -2.57
CA SER A 88 -11.26 -13.19 -3.16
C SER A 88 -11.49 -12.13 -2.08
N VAL A 89 -11.33 -10.88 -2.45
CA VAL A 89 -11.77 -9.72 -1.69
C VAL A 89 -12.82 -8.99 -2.52
N VAL A 90 -13.98 -8.76 -1.93
CA VAL A 90 -15.07 -7.99 -2.54
C VAL A 90 -15.05 -6.61 -1.92
N VAL A 91 -15.03 -5.58 -2.77
CA VAL A 91 -15.09 -4.18 -2.36
C VAL A 91 -16.26 -3.53 -3.07
N SER A 92 -17.13 -2.90 -2.31
CA SER A 92 -18.18 -2.03 -2.86
C SER A 92 -18.02 -0.63 -2.28
N GLY A 93 -17.68 0.31 -3.14
CA GLY A 93 -17.51 1.71 -2.80
C GLY A 93 -18.70 2.52 -3.29
N GLY A 94 -19.64 2.88 -2.44
CA GLY A 94 -20.85 3.60 -2.88
C GLY A 94 -21.38 4.66 -1.93
N GLY A 95 -20.76 4.83 -0.76
CA GLY A 95 -21.18 5.79 0.25
C GLY A 95 -20.41 7.11 0.23
N ASP A 96 -20.80 8.00 1.16
CA ASP A 96 -20.06 9.22 1.45
C ASP A 96 -18.63 8.86 1.87
N CYS A 97 -17.65 9.35 1.14
CA CYS A 97 -16.26 9.08 1.41
C CYS A 97 -15.77 9.90 2.61
N CYS A 98 -15.27 9.24 3.64
CA CYS A 98 -14.44 9.90 4.63
C CYS A 98 -13.07 10.18 3.98
N CYS A 99 -12.68 11.45 3.87
CA CYS A 99 -11.45 11.84 3.18
C CYS A 99 -10.21 11.84 4.09
N CYS A 100 -10.33 11.20 5.27
CA CYS A 100 -9.26 11.14 6.27
C CYS A 100 -8.91 9.69 6.61
N ILE A 101 -7.62 9.38 6.62
CA ILE A 101 -7.13 8.11 7.14
C ILE A 101 -6.51 8.38 8.53
N PRO A 102 -7.00 7.69 9.60
CA PRO A 102 -6.41 7.81 10.92
C PRO A 102 -4.93 7.43 10.94
N ASP A 103 -4.14 8.13 11.75
CA ASP A 103 -2.70 7.90 11.90
C ASP A 103 -2.34 6.44 12.21
N GLU A 104 -3.13 5.78 13.05
CA GLU A 104 -2.93 4.37 13.39
C GLU A 104 -2.99 3.46 12.16
N LEU A 105 -3.91 3.69 11.22
CA LEU A 105 -4.02 2.91 9.99
C LEU A 105 -2.90 3.24 9.01
N MET A 106 -2.50 4.52 8.91
CA MET A 106 -1.36 4.93 8.09
C MET A 106 -0.06 4.27 8.53
N ARG A 107 0.14 4.10 9.83
CA ARG A 107 1.34 3.45 10.40
C ARG A 107 1.38 1.94 10.23
N ARG A 108 0.22 1.27 10.16
CA ARG A 108 0.13 -0.19 9.98
C ARG A 108 0.61 -0.66 8.62
N MET A 109 0.46 0.17 7.60
CA MET A 109 0.81 -0.18 6.23
C MET A 109 1.61 0.94 5.56
N ARG A 110 2.88 0.66 5.24
CA ARG A 110 3.78 1.66 4.63
C ARG A 110 3.35 2.15 3.27
N SER A 111 2.68 1.30 2.50
CA SER A 111 2.14 1.62 1.19
C SER A 111 0.79 2.34 1.26
N SER A 112 0.33 2.74 2.44
CA SER A 112 -0.92 3.48 2.62
C SER A 112 -0.99 4.77 1.81
N ILE A 113 0.17 5.36 1.48
CA ILE A 113 0.25 6.55 0.61
C ILE A 113 -0.41 6.33 -0.77
N VAL A 114 -0.51 5.10 -1.26
CA VAL A 114 -1.15 4.81 -2.57
C VAL A 114 -2.66 5.13 -2.56
N PHE A 115 -3.28 5.16 -1.38
CA PHE A 115 -4.68 5.57 -1.23
C PHE A 115 -4.90 7.06 -1.47
N LEU A 116 -3.84 7.89 -1.37
CA LEU A 116 -3.96 9.34 -1.53
C LEU A 116 -4.55 9.71 -2.89
N GLY A 117 -4.06 9.11 -3.98
CA GLY A 117 -4.58 9.33 -5.33
C GLY A 117 -6.05 8.95 -5.47
N ALA A 118 -6.45 7.82 -4.87
CA ALA A 118 -7.83 7.36 -4.89
C ALA A 118 -8.78 8.29 -4.11
N ILE A 119 -8.36 8.74 -2.93
CA ILE A 119 -9.16 9.65 -2.11
C ILE A 119 -9.34 11.00 -2.82
N ILE A 120 -8.24 11.55 -3.33
CA ILE A 120 -8.27 12.83 -4.06
C ILE A 120 -9.15 12.74 -5.30
N ALA A 121 -9.02 11.66 -6.08
CA ALA A 121 -9.83 11.46 -7.27
C ALA A 121 -11.32 11.37 -6.95
N LYS A 122 -11.70 10.70 -5.86
CA LYS A 122 -13.09 10.51 -5.46
C LYS A 122 -13.69 11.71 -4.74
N CYS A 123 -12.93 12.31 -3.83
CA CYS A 123 -13.46 13.29 -2.85
C CYS A 123 -13.00 14.73 -3.13
N GLY A 124 -12.00 14.94 -3.98
CA GLY A 124 -11.41 16.26 -4.23
C GLY A 124 -10.52 16.78 -3.09
N TRP A 125 -10.45 16.11 -1.94
CA TRP A 125 -9.57 16.46 -0.84
C TRP A 125 -9.20 15.24 0.01
N ALA A 126 -8.07 15.33 0.70
CA ALA A 126 -7.62 14.31 1.64
C ALA A 126 -6.82 14.94 2.77
N ARG A 127 -6.98 14.40 3.99
CA ARG A 127 -6.09 14.66 5.11
C ARG A 127 -5.53 13.34 5.61
N ILE A 128 -4.22 13.16 5.50
CA ILE A 128 -3.53 11.96 5.92
C ILE A 128 -2.30 12.33 6.76
N SER A 129 -1.94 11.49 7.74
CA SER A 129 -0.67 11.67 8.42
C SER A 129 0.49 11.32 7.49
N LEU A 130 1.62 11.97 7.67
CA LEU A 130 2.86 11.56 7.00
C LEU A 130 3.14 10.10 7.36
N PRO A 131 3.41 9.23 6.38
CA PRO A 131 3.71 7.83 6.66
C PRO A 131 4.92 7.78 7.58
N GLY A 132 4.77 7.13 8.73
CA GLY A 132 5.81 7.02 9.73
C GLY A 132 7.10 6.42 9.14
N GLY A 133 8.25 6.86 9.65
CA GLY A 133 9.55 6.30 9.29
C GLY A 133 9.59 4.80 9.61
N CYS A 134 10.35 4.05 8.83
CA CYS A 134 10.61 2.65 9.08
C CYS A 134 11.90 2.50 9.88
N GLU A 135 12.03 1.39 10.61
CA GLU A 135 13.33 0.94 11.16
C GLU A 135 14.44 0.88 10.10
N LEU A 136 14.06 0.75 8.82
CA LEU A 136 14.97 0.77 7.67
C LEU A 136 15.23 2.18 7.08
N GLY A 137 14.70 3.25 7.72
CA GLY A 137 14.92 4.65 7.30
C GLY A 137 13.68 5.36 6.72
N PRO A 138 13.80 6.67 6.47
CA PRO A 138 12.71 7.47 5.89
C PRO A 138 12.42 7.00 4.46
N ARG A 139 11.14 6.90 4.11
CA ARG A 139 10.72 6.72 2.72
C ARG A 139 10.18 8.06 2.21
N PRO A 140 10.90 8.72 1.32
CA PRO A 140 10.44 9.95 0.74
C PRO A 140 9.16 9.70 -0.08
N ILE A 141 8.15 10.52 0.13
CA ILE A 141 6.89 10.52 -0.62
C ILE A 141 6.81 11.69 -1.61
N ASP A 142 7.89 12.44 -1.71
CA ASP A 142 8.07 13.61 -2.56
C ASP A 142 7.68 13.37 -4.01
N LEU A 143 8.01 12.19 -4.55
CA LEU A 143 7.63 11.82 -5.93
C LEU A 143 6.11 11.65 -6.08
N HIS A 144 5.43 11.13 -5.07
CA HIS A 144 3.97 11.04 -5.08
C HIS A 144 3.34 12.42 -5.08
N LEU A 145 3.82 13.30 -4.18
CA LEU A 145 3.27 14.62 -4.00
C LEU A 145 3.51 15.49 -5.24
N ALA A 146 4.75 15.56 -5.72
CA ALA A 146 5.11 16.33 -6.92
C ALA A 146 4.34 15.85 -8.17
N ALA A 147 4.07 14.56 -8.26
CA ALA A 147 3.31 14.01 -9.37
C ALA A 147 1.80 14.35 -9.28
N LEU A 148 1.20 14.34 -8.09
CA LEU A 148 -0.19 14.74 -7.88
C LEU A 148 -0.39 16.25 -8.06
N GLU A 149 0.58 17.09 -7.70
CA GLU A 149 0.56 18.53 -7.99
C GLU A 149 0.43 18.82 -9.49
N ARG A 150 1.04 17.97 -10.36
CA ARG A 150 0.91 18.08 -11.82
C ARG A 150 -0.50 17.81 -12.33
N LEU A 151 -1.34 17.14 -11.55
CA LEU A 151 -2.75 16.92 -11.83
C LEU A 151 -3.66 17.98 -11.21
N GLY A 152 -3.09 19.02 -10.58
CA GLY A 152 -3.84 20.14 -9.98
C GLY A 152 -4.17 19.99 -8.50
N VAL A 153 -3.46 19.11 -7.79
CA VAL A 153 -3.58 18.99 -6.34
C VAL A 153 -2.76 20.05 -5.65
N GLU A 154 -3.36 20.81 -4.74
CA GLU A 154 -2.67 21.70 -3.81
C GLU A 154 -2.34 20.92 -2.55
N ILE A 155 -1.08 20.94 -2.13
CA ILE A 155 -0.59 20.18 -1.00
C ILE A 155 0.00 21.12 0.04
N GLY A 156 -0.53 21.03 1.26
CA GLY A 156 0.00 21.70 2.45
C GLY A 156 0.42 20.69 3.50
N GLU A 157 1.36 21.05 4.34
CA GLU A 157 1.74 20.28 5.52
C GLU A 157 1.40 21.06 6.78
N ASP A 158 0.68 20.42 7.69
CA ASP A 158 0.28 20.99 8.97
C ASP A 158 0.41 19.96 10.08
N HIS A 159 1.30 20.23 11.05
CA HIS A 159 1.52 19.39 12.24
C HIS A 159 1.71 17.89 11.94
N GLY A 160 2.44 17.55 10.89
CA GLY A 160 2.71 16.17 10.48
C GLY A 160 1.57 15.52 9.70
N TYR A 161 0.61 16.30 9.24
CA TYR A 161 -0.43 15.88 8.32
C TYR A 161 -0.24 16.56 6.97
N LEU A 162 -0.58 15.83 5.92
CA LEU A 162 -0.74 16.35 4.57
C LEU A 162 -2.20 16.72 4.37
N ASP A 163 -2.43 17.99 4.04
CA ASP A 163 -3.71 18.50 3.55
C ASP A 163 -3.60 18.66 2.04
N CYS A 164 -4.33 17.81 1.31
CA CYS A 164 -4.34 17.80 -0.15
C CYS A 164 -5.70 18.22 -0.66
N ARG A 165 -5.78 19.17 -1.59
CA ARG A 165 -7.03 19.71 -2.10
C ARG A 165 -6.97 19.94 -3.60
N VAL A 166 -8.09 19.71 -4.25
CA VAL A 166 -8.32 20.09 -5.64
C VAL A 166 -9.26 21.28 -5.63
N ARG A 167 -8.91 22.39 -6.30
CA ARG A 167 -9.76 23.61 -6.28
C ARG A 167 -11.05 23.40 -7.02
N ASP A 168 -10.98 22.77 -8.18
CA ASP A 168 -12.13 22.54 -9.05
C ASP A 168 -12.18 21.06 -9.44
N ARG A 169 -11.30 20.62 -10.33
CA ARG A 169 -11.18 19.22 -10.78
C ARG A 169 -9.75 18.82 -11.00
N LEU A 170 -9.49 17.52 -10.88
CA LEU A 170 -8.25 16.96 -11.41
C LEU A 170 -8.22 17.11 -12.92
N HIS A 171 -7.09 17.50 -13.45
CA HIS A 171 -6.89 17.64 -14.89
C HIS A 171 -5.67 16.86 -15.34
N GLY A 172 -5.77 16.30 -16.55
CA GLY A 172 -4.68 15.60 -17.19
C GLY A 172 -3.48 16.52 -17.48
N GLY A 173 -2.35 15.92 -17.70
CA GLY A 173 -1.13 16.63 -18.00
C GLY A 173 0.06 15.69 -18.18
N ILE A 174 1.24 16.28 -18.40
CA ILE A 174 2.48 15.52 -18.52
C ILE A 174 3.14 15.44 -17.14
N VAL A 175 3.17 14.24 -16.58
CA VAL A 175 3.88 13.91 -15.34
C VAL A 175 5.18 13.20 -15.70
N THR A 176 6.33 13.81 -15.41
CA THR A 176 7.64 13.20 -15.64
C THR A 176 8.24 12.83 -14.29
N LEU A 177 8.44 11.52 -14.06
CA LEU A 177 9.09 11.04 -12.85
C LEU A 177 10.62 11.08 -13.06
N PRO A 178 11.39 11.68 -12.14
CA PRO A 178 12.86 11.71 -12.23
C PRO A 178 13.47 10.31 -12.06
N PHE A 179 12.71 9.41 -11.45
CA PHE A 179 13.07 8.02 -11.19
C PHE A 179 11.79 7.16 -11.35
N PRO A 180 11.87 5.95 -11.95
CA PRO A 180 10.71 5.09 -12.18
C PRO A 180 10.19 4.47 -10.87
N SER A 181 9.55 5.31 -10.04
CA SER A 181 8.95 4.89 -8.77
C SER A 181 7.65 4.14 -9.04
N VAL A 182 7.55 2.89 -8.56
CA VAL A 182 6.35 2.06 -8.67
C VAL A 182 5.17 2.76 -7.99
N GLY A 183 5.31 3.07 -6.70
CA GLY A 183 4.20 3.66 -5.94
C GLY A 183 3.75 5.03 -6.45
N ALA A 184 4.68 5.90 -6.91
CA ALA A 184 4.30 7.17 -7.50
C ALA A 184 3.55 6.98 -8.83
N THR A 185 4.00 6.02 -9.66
CA THR A 185 3.31 5.67 -10.90
C THR A 185 1.88 5.19 -10.63
N GLU A 186 1.71 4.24 -9.71
CA GLU A 186 0.40 3.72 -9.29
C GLU A 186 -0.52 4.82 -8.78
N ASN A 187 -0.01 5.68 -7.91
CA ASN A 187 -0.78 6.75 -7.30
C ASN A 187 -1.29 7.77 -8.34
N VAL A 188 -0.42 8.14 -9.27
CA VAL A 188 -0.80 9.02 -10.39
C VAL A 188 -1.81 8.34 -11.32
N MET A 189 -1.61 7.07 -11.67
CA MET A 189 -2.56 6.32 -12.50
C MET A 189 -3.95 6.29 -11.90
N ILE A 190 -4.04 6.01 -10.59
CA ILE A 190 -5.31 5.98 -9.85
C ILE A 190 -5.96 7.36 -9.84
N ALA A 191 -5.21 8.42 -9.55
CA ALA A 191 -5.72 9.78 -9.54
C ALA A 191 -6.18 10.22 -10.94
N ALA A 192 -5.39 9.92 -11.95
CA ALA A 192 -5.66 10.28 -13.35
C ALA A 192 -6.90 9.58 -13.93
N ALA A 193 -7.33 8.44 -13.36
CA ALA A 193 -8.51 7.72 -13.83
C ALA A 193 -9.80 8.55 -13.79
N LEU A 194 -9.88 9.56 -12.92
CA LEU A 194 -11.02 10.49 -12.83
C LEU A 194 -10.64 11.94 -13.17
N ALA A 195 -9.43 12.19 -13.69
CA ALA A 195 -9.01 13.51 -14.16
C ALA A 195 -9.61 13.84 -15.53
N GLU A 196 -9.87 15.11 -15.77
CA GLU A 196 -10.31 15.58 -17.09
C GLU A 196 -9.14 15.67 -18.08
N GLY A 197 -9.34 15.16 -19.28
CA GLY A 197 -8.34 15.21 -20.35
C GLY A 197 -7.36 14.02 -20.30
N GLU A 198 -6.25 14.16 -21.00
CA GLU A 198 -5.24 13.11 -21.16
C GLU A 198 -4.11 13.28 -20.15
N THR A 199 -3.69 12.19 -19.53
CA THR A 199 -2.51 12.14 -18.65
C THR A 199 -1.42 11.28 -19.28
N VAL A 200 -0.22 11.85 -19.42
CA VAL A 200 0.96 11.16 -19.91
C VAL A 200 1.99 11.04 -18.79
N ILE A 201 2.29 9.83 -18.36
CA ILE A 201 3.31 9.57 -17.35
C ILE A 201 4.61 9.17 -18.07
N ARG A 202 5.63 10.02 -18.01
CA ARG A 202 6.96 9.74 -18.55
C ARG A 202 7.86 9.13 -17.50
N ASN A 203 8.70 8.20 -17.90
CA ASN A 203 9.59 7.43 -17.02
C ASN A 203 8.81 6.69 -15.91
N ALA A 204 7.63 6.17 -16.26
CA ALA A 204 6.82 5.35 -15.38
C ALA A 204 7.53 4.02 -15.05
N ALA A 205 7.25 3.46 -13.87
CA ALA A 205 7.63 2.09 -13.57
C ALA A 205 6.86 1.12 -14.49
N ARG A 206 7.48 -0.03 -14.80
CA ARG A 206 6.92 -1.04 -15.71
C ARG A 206 6.83 -2.40 -15.03
N GLU A 207 6.39 -2.39 -13.78
CA GLU A 207 6.14 -3.60 -13.03
C GLU A 207 4.87 -4.32 -13.56
N PRO A 208 4.75 -5.64 -13.37
CA PRO A 208 3.59 -6.40 -13.87
C PRO A 208 2.23 -5.87 -13.42
N GLU A 209 2.16 -5.33 -12.18
CA GLU A 209 0.96 -4.71 -11.63
C GLU A 209 0.55 -3.43 -12.31
#